data_51270c4bdb04e58ec485d20a0e63f45a
#
_entry.id   51270c4bdb04e58ec485d20a0e63f45a
#
_cell.length_a   1.000
_cell.length_b   1.000
_cell.length_c   1.000
_cell.angle_alpha   90.00
_cell.angle_beta   90.00
_cell.angle_gamma   90.00
#
_symmetry.space_group_name_H-M   'P 1'
#
loop_
_entity.id
_entity.type
_entity.pdbx_description
1 polymer ?
#
loop_
_entity_poly.entity_id
_entity_poly.type
_entity_poly.pdbx_seq_one_letter_code
_entity_poly.pdbx_strand_id
1 'polypeptide(L)'
;MGGGSMGGESIGGASTGGGSVTGSADARLVRPFGPLVRLASRGVLGRRRTLLMALIAAVPVLVALIWLLTGQPDRPALFASTVLDPWVLTTVLPIIALVLGTSVLGSEIEDGTIVYLLSKPLPRWLIVAAAVAVAGLASAALVVASTALCWVAGLGSAAVTPDAARILAGVAFGAVVYSFVAVALSSLTGRALIIGLLYVMLWEGSLASLLAGTRLLSVRQYVLAIAGISSDIDRPLGPAGSTVDAPTAILLGLLVIVASFAIAVVRLRGFQVTERT
;
A
#
# COMPACT_ATOMS: atom_id res chain seq x y z
N MET A 1 -6.27 -89.00 -9.16
CA MET A 1 -6.11 -88.56 -10.55
C MET A 1 -6.20 -87.04 -10.53
N GLY A 2 -5.22 -86.32 -10.54
CA GLY A 2 -4.26 -85.99 -11.55
C GLY A 2 -4.44 -84.50 -11.78
N GLY A 3 -3.57 -83.77 -11.58
CA GLY A 3 -2.39 -83.20 -12.02
C GLY A 3 -2.59 -81.67 -11.92
N GLY A 4 -1.86 -80.86 -11.30
CA GLY A 4 -0.47 -80.47 -11.55
C GLY A 4 -0.37 -79.40 -12.60
N SER A 5 -0.12 -78.14 -12.22
CA SER A 5 0.79 -77.33 -13.03
C SER A 5 1.19 -76.08 -12.25
N MET A 6 2.48 -76.02 -12.02
CA MET A 6 3.28 -74.84 -11.60
C MET A 6 3.42 -73.84 -12.74
N GLY A 7 3.71 -72.61 -12.39
CA GLY A 7 4.36 -71.60 -13.24
C GLY A 7 3.75 -70.27 -12.98
N GLY A 8 4.37 -69.24 -12.65
CA GLY A 8 5.75 -68.81 -12.70
C GLY A 8 5.78 -67.41 -12.13
N GLU A 9 6.63 -67.16 -11.22
CA GLU A 9 7.02 -65.81 -10.75
C GLU A 9 7.56 -65.01 -11.92
N SER A 10 7.05 -63.79 -12.09
CA SER A 10 7.77 -62.75 -12.81
C SER A 10 7.92 -61.52 -11.93
N ILE A 11 9.10 -61.38 -11.40
CA ILE A 11 9.64 -60.19 -10.77
C ILE A 11 9.81 -59.15 -11.83
N GLY A 12 9.02 -58.04 -11.77
CA GLY A 12 9.09 -56.95 -12.70
C GLY A 12 9.21 -55.59 -12.01
N GLY A 13 10.41 -55.12 -11.89
CA GLY A 13 10.80 -53.72 -12.02
C GLY A 13 10.17 -52.68 -11.14
N ALA A 14 10.83 -52.37 -10.00
CA ALA A 14 10.68 -51.08 -9.30
C ALA A 14 11.18 -49.95 -10.19
N SER A 15 10.29 -49.17 -10.81
CA SER A 15 10.64 -47.86 -11.37
C SER A 15 10.50 -46.82 -10.24
N THR A 16 11.62 -46.39 -9.72
CA THR A 16 11.82 -45.20 -8.89
C THR A 16 11.53 -43.97 -9.73
N GLY A 17 10.26 -43.55 -9.79
CA GLY A 17 9.85 -42.24 -10.28
C GLY A 17 10.10 -41.19 -9.18
N GLY A 18 11.28 -40.58 -9.18
CA GLY A 18 11.57 -39.37 -8.42
C GLY A 18 10.78 -38.20 -8.96
N GLY A 19 9.49 -38.11 -8.61
CA GLY A 19 8.64 -36.96 -8.87
C GLY A 19 8.95 -35.88 -7.82
N SER A 20 9.44 -34.76 -8.28
CA SER A 20 9.78 -33.55 -7.52
C SER A 20 8.67 -33.15 -6.54
N VAL A 21 8.93 -33.33 -5.25
CA VAL A 21 8.01 -33.01 -4.13
C VAL A 21 7.92 -31.49 -3.87
N THR A 22 8.71 -30.66 -4.57
CA THR A 22 8.79 -29.21 -4.37
C THR A 22 7.62 -28.43 -4.99
N GLY A 23 6.96 -28.95 -6.02
CA GLY A 23 5.86 -28.22 -6.69
C GLY A 23 4.48 -28.30 -6.01
N SER A 24 4.27 -29.25 -5.08
CA SER A 24 2.94 -29.47 -4.48
C SER A 24 2.69 -28.66 -3.20
N ALA A 25 3.74 -28.18 -2.52
CA ALA A 25 3.64 -27.39 -1.31
C ALA A 25 3.22 -25.94 -1.64
N ASP A 26 3.80 -25.35 -2.69
CA ASP A 26 3.50 -23.98 -3.12
C ASP A 26 2.07 -23.86 -3.67
N ALA A 27 1.58 -24.85 -4.40
CA ALA A 27 0.22 -24.85 -4.93
C ALA A 27 -0.87 -24.93 -3.85
N ARG A 28 -0.56 -25.50 -2.67
CA ARG A 28 -1.50 -25.59 -1.54
C ARG A 28 -1.58 -24.27 -0.76
N LEU A 29 -0.51 -23.47 -0.75
CA LEU A 29 -0.45 -22.15 -0.08
C LEU A 29 -1.14 -21.06 -0.88
N VAL A 30 -1.16 -21.15 -2.22
CA VAL A 30 -1.76 -20.14 -3.11
C VAL A 30 -3.29 -20.27 -3.19
N ARG A 31 -3.85 -21.46 -3.00
CA ARG A 31 -5.30 -21.70 -3.06
C ARG A 31 -6.15 -20.85 -2.11
N PRO A 32 -5.75 -20.59 -0.84
CA PRO A 32 -6.55 -19.75 0.06
C PRO A 32 -6.38 -18.23 -0.16
N PHE A 33 -5.35 -17.78 -0.91
CA PHE A 33 -5.08 -16.35 -1.10
C PHE A 33 -6.17 -15.62 -1.90
N GLY A 34 -6.68 -16.23 -2.97
CA GLY A 34 -7.74 -15.65 -3.80
C GLY A 34 -9.04 -15.33 -3.04
N PRO A 35 -9.62 -16.28 -2.28
CA PRO A 35 -10.78 -16.02 -1.44
C PRO A 35 -10.55 -14.95 -0.37
N LEU A 36 -9.35 -14.88 0.24
CA LEU A 36 -9.00 -13.85 1.23
C LEU A 36 -8.94 -12.45 0.59
N VAL A 37 -8.32 -12.32 -0.56
CA VAL A 37 -8.30 -11.06 -1.33
C VAL A 37 -9.72 -10.63 -1.69
N ARG A 38 -10.57 -11.56 -2.13
CA ARG A 38 -11.98 -11.26 -2.46
C ARG A 38 -12.80 -10.84 -1.25
N LEU A 39 -12.54 -11.42 -0.09
CA LEU A 39 -13.20 -11.02 1.16
C LEU A 39 -12.74 -9.61 1.58
N ALA A 40 -11.44 -9.38 1.62
CA ALA A 40 -10.83 -8.09 1.96
C ALA A 40 -11.29 -6.98 0.99
N SER A 41 -11.41 -7.26 -0.32
CA SER A 41 -11.87 -6.29 -1.30
C SER A 41 -13.33 -5.86 -1.09
N ARG A 42 -14.20 -6.72 -0.59
CA ARG A 42 -15.59 -6.38 -0.29
C ARG A 42 -15.70 -5.37 0.86
N GLY A 43 -14.81 -5.46 1.86
CA GLY A 43 -14.75 -4.51 2.96
C GLY A 43 -14.27 -3.11 2.52
N VAL A 44 -13.35 -3.06 1.56
CA VAL A 44 -12.80 -1.81 1.01
C VAL A 44 -13.74 -1.14 0.01
N LEU A 45 -14.40 -1.93 -0.86
CA LEU A 45 -15.25 -1.47 -1.97
C LEU A 45 -16.71 -1.20 -1.56
N GLY A 46 -17.01 -0.95 -0.28
CA GLY A 46 -18.33 -0.51 0.15
C GLY A 46 -18.74 0.78 -0.57
N ARG A 47 -19.88 0.75 -1.30
CA ARG A 47 -20.33 1.83 -2.22
C ARG A 47 -20.22 3.25 -1.64
N ARG A 48 -20.59 3.45 -0.37
CA ARG A 48 -20.51 4.77 0.29
C ARG A 48 -19.06 5.18 0.55
N ARG A 49 -18.21 4.26 0.99
CA ARG A 49 -16.80 4.54 1.28
C ARG A 49 -16.02 4.82 0.00
N THR A 50 -16.23 4.03 -1.05
CA THR A 50 -15.59 4.25 -2.35
C THR A 50 -16.00 5.60 -2.96
N LEU A 51 -17.26 5.99 -2.83
CA LEU A 51 -17.73 7.32 -3.28
C LEU A 51 -17.06 8.45 -2.50
N LEU A 52 -16.93 8.34 -1.18
CA LEU A 52 -16.22 9.34 -0.36
C LEU A 52 -14.75 9.44 -0.74
N MET A 53 -14.07 8.30 -0.96
CA MET A 53 -12.67 8.29 -1.38
C MET A 53 -12.51 8.87 -2.80
N ALA A 54 -13.43 8.58 -3.72
CA ALA A 54 -13.44 9.18 -5.04
C ALA A 54 -13.66 10.69 -4.99
N LEU A 55 -14.53 11.16 -4.08
CA LEU A 55 -14.76 12.59 -3.86
C LEU A 55 -13.49 13.29 -3.34
N ILE A 56 -12.80 12.69 -2.38
CA ILE A 56 -11.51 13.21 -1.88
C ILE A 56 -10.47 13.21 -2.99
N ALA A 57 -10.40 12.14 -3.79
CA ALA A 57 -9.49 12.02 -4.93
C ALA A 57 -9.80 13.03 -6.06
N ALA A 58 -11.03 13.55 -6.15
CA ALA A 58 -11.40 14.56 -7.11
C ALA A 58 -10.93 15.97 -6.73
N VAL A 59 -10.64 16.24 -5.47
CA VAL A 59 -10.20 17.57 -5.00
C VAL A 59 -8.98 18.10 -5.75
N PRO A 60 -7.87 17.36 -5.89
CA PRO A 60 -6.71 17.84 -6.65
C PRO A 60 -7.03 18.14 -8.12
N VAL A 61 -7.96 17.39 -8.72
CA VAL A 61 -8.39 17.60 -10.11
C VAL A 61 -9.12 18.93 -10.23
N LEU A 62 -10.00 19.27 -9.27
CA LEU A 62 -10.67 20.58 -9.23
C LEU A 62 -9.65 21.72 -9.06
N VAL A 63 -8.65 21.54 -8.20
CA VAL A 63 -7.58 22.54 -8.03
C VAL A 63 -6.77 22.68 -9.31
N ALA A 64 -6.50 21.60 -10.04
CA ALA A 64 -5.81 21.63 -11.33
C ALA A 64 -6.62 22.37 -12.41
N LEU A 65 -7.95 22.21 -12.42
CA LEU A 65 -8.81 22.97 -13.32
C LEU A 65 -8.80 24.48 -13.01
N ILE A 66 -8.75 24.84 -11.73
CA ILE A 66 -8.58 26.25 -11.31
C ILE A 66 -7.22 26.76 -11.77
N TRP A 67 -6.15 25.95 -11.61
CA TRP A 67 -4.82 26.30 -12.09
C TRP A 67 -4.79 26.60 -13.59
N LEU A 68 -5.48 25.77 -14.40
CA LEU A 68 -5.57 25.99 -15.84
C LEU A 68 -6.14 27.38 -16.19
N LEU A 69 -7.07 27.88 -15.39
CA LEU A 69 -7.64 29.22 -15.56
C LEU A 69 -6.64 30.36 -15.26
N THR A 70 -5.55 30.08 -14.57
CA THR A 70 -4.48 31.09 -14.30
C THR A 70 -3.60 31.38 -15.52
N GLY A 71 -3.74 30.59 -16.60
CA GLY A 71 -3.06 30.79 -17.87
C GLY A 71 -1.57 30.42 -17.87
N GLN A 72 -1.13 29.53 -16.97
CA GLN A 72 0.27 29.06 -16.88
C GLN A 72 0.43 27.54 -17.07
N PRO A 73 -0.14 26.91 -18.12
CA PRO A 73 -0.07 25.47 -18.31
C PRO A 73 1.36 24.98 -18.65
N ASP A 74 2.24 25.85 -19.17
CA ASP A 74 3.57 25.47 -19.68
C ASP A 74 4.66 25.39 -18.59
N ARG A 75 4.28 25.32 -17.31
CA ARG A 75 5.22 25.25 -16.18
C ARG A 75 5.03 24.01 -15.31
N PRO A 76 5.41 22.82 -15.78
CA PRO A 76 5.18 21.56 -15.06
C PRO A 76 5.85 21.52 -13.69
N ALA A 77 7.06 22.07 -13.54
CA ALA A 77 7.75 22.10 -12.25
C ALA A 77 7.01 22.98 -11.22
N LEU A 78 6.51 24.15 -11.65
CA LEU A 78 5.72 25.03 -10.78
C LEU A 78 4.37 24.38 -10.41
N PHE A 79 3.70 23.71 -11.36
CA PHE A 79 2.49 22.96 -11.10
C PHE A 79 2.72 21.83 -10.09
N ALA A 80 3.82 21.07 -10.25
CA ALA A 80 4.17 19.99 -9.34
C ALA A 80 4.38 20.48 -7.90
N SER A 81 5.06 21.62 -7.70
CA SER A 81 5.34 22.15 -6.37
C SER A 81 4.15 22.88 -5.73
N THR A 82 3.29 23.55 -6.53
CA THR A 82 2.17 24.34 -6.01
C THR A 82 0.87 23.56 -5.91
N VAL A 83 0.66 22.55 -6.77
CA VAL A 83 -0.57 21.77 -6.81
C VAL A 83 -0.35 20.33 -6.36
N LEU A 84 0.58 19.59 -6.98
CA LEU A 84 0.73 18.17 -6.66
C LEU A 84 1.25 17.96 -5.24
N ASP A 85 2.27 18.68 -4.82
CA ASP A 85 2.87 18.48 -3.51
C ASP A 85 1.87 18.73 -2.36
N PRO A 86 1.23 19.90 -2.21
CA PRO A 86 0.35 20.13 -1.08
C PRO A 86 -0.97 19.35 -1.16
N TRP A 87 -1.55 19.20 -2.33
CA TRP A 87 -2.87 18.59 -2.47
C TRP A 87 -2.83 17.08 -2.64
N VAL A 88 -1.95 16.57 -3.48
CA VAL A 88 -1.85 15.12 -3.71
C VAL A 88 -0.96 14.46 -2.69
N LEU A 89 0.32 14.87 -2.57
CA LEU A 89 1.31 14.15 -1.79
C LEU A 89 1.11 14.33 -0.29
N THR A 90 0.80 15.56 0.14
CA THR A 90 0.66 15.88 1.57
C THR A 90 -0.74 15.55 2.11
N THR A 91 -1.78 15.66 1.27
CA THR A 91 -3.16 15.55 1.75
C THR A 91 -3.84 14.26 1.28
N VAL A 92 -4.05 14.12 -0.02
CA VAL A 92 -4.91 13.04 -0.57
C VAL A 92 -4.30 11.67 -0.45
N LEU A 93 -3.01 11.54 -0.76
CA LEU A 93 -2.30 10.27 -0.74
C LEU A 93 -2.32 9.61 0.65
N PRO A 94 -1.88 10.28 1.75
CA PRO A 94 -1.91 9.65 3.06
C PRO A 94 -3.34 9.41 3.57
N ILE A 95 -4.29 10.31 3.31
CA ILE A 95 -5.68 10.13 3.75
C ILE A 95 -6.29 8.89 3.11
N ILE A 96 -6.19 8.74 1.79
CA ILE A 96 -6.75 7.59 1.07
C ILE A 96 -6.09 6.30 1.54
N ALA A 97 -4.75 6.26 1.60
CA ALA A 97 -4.02 5.08 2.00
C ALA A 97 -4.30 4.68 3.46
N LEU A 98 -4.42 5.64 4.38
CA LEU A 98 -4.80 5.38 5.77
C LEU A 98 -6.23 4.87 5.89
N VAL A 99 -7.21 5.52 5.24
CA VAL A 99 -8.61 5.11 5.31
C VAL A 99 -8.81 3.71 4.72
N LEU A 100 -8.21 3.42 3.56
CA LEU A 100 -8.32 2.11 2.94
C LEU A 100 -7.52 1.06 3.72
N GLY A 101 -6.30 1.37 4.15
CA GLY A 101 -5.43 0.46 4.88
C GLY A 101 -5.98 0.08 6.25
N THR A 102 -6.48 1.04 7.02
CA THR A 102 -7.07 0.75 8.33
C THR A 102 -8.40 0.01 8.22
N SER A 103 -9.15 0.19 7.13
CA SER A 103 -10.46 -0.43 6.97
C SER A 103 -10.40 -1.92 6.68
N VAL A 104 -9.33 -2.43 6.06
CA VAL A 104 -9.24 -3.85 5.68
C VAL A 104 -9.15 -4.76 6.91
N LEU A 105 -8.35 -4.36 7.90
CA LEU A 105 -8.19 -5.15 9.12
C LEU A 105 -9.00 -4.59 10.29
N GLY A 106 -9.18 -3.26 10.34
CA GLY A 106 -9.88 -2.58 11.43
C GLY A 106 -11.34 -2.98 11.53
N SER A 107 -12.07 -3.09 10.43
CA SER A 107 -13.46 -3.55 10.42
C SER A 107 -13.61 -4.99 10.94
N GLU A 108 -12.69 -5.87 10.57
CA GLU A 108 -12.71 -7.28 11.03
C GLU A 108 -12.44 -7.39 12.54
N ILE A 109 -11.62 -6.48 13.09
CA ILE A 109 -11.31 -6.42 14.52
C ILE A 109 -12.48 -5.83 15.30
N GLU A 110 -13.07 -4.73 14.82
CA GLU A 110 -14.20 -4.03 15.46
C GLU A 110 -15.47 -4.88 15.46
N ASP A 111 -15.76 -5.59 14.37
CA ASP A 111 -16.92 -6.47 14.23
C ASP A 111 -16.75 -7.83 14.96
N GLY A 112 -15.56 -8.10 15.52
CA GLY A 112 -15.25 -9.38 16.17
C GLY A 112 -15.16 -10.57 15.21
N THR A 113 -15.28 -10.35 13.91
CA THR A 113 -15.23 -11.40 12.88
C THR A 113 -13.83 -11.97 12.67
N ILE A 114 -12.81 -11.28 13.19
CA ILE A 114 -11.42 -11.75 13.19
C ILE A 114 -11.26 -13.13 13.83
N VAL A 115 -12.10 -13.49 14.81
CA VAL A 115 -12.09 -14.80 15.46
C VAL A 115 -12.38 -15.92 14.47
N TYR A 116 -13.31 -15.72 13.53
CA TYR A 116 -13.62 -16.68 12.47
C TYR A 116 -12.48 -16.81 11.44
N LEU A 117 -11.75 -15.73 11.17
CA LEU A 117 -10.56 -15.78 10.33
C LEU A 117 -9.43 -16.57 11.01
N LEU A 118 -9.25 -16.37 12.31
CA LEU A 118 -8.19 -17.01 13.09
C LEU A 118 -8.50 -18.48 13.45
N SER A 119 -9.77 -18.93 13.40
CA SER A 119 -10.15 -20.32 13.61
C SER A 119 -9.81 -21.23 12.42
N LYS A 120 -9.57 -20.67 11.23
CA LYS A 120 -9.06 -21.43 10.09
C LYS A 120 -7.55 -21.65 10.25
N PRO A 121 -7.01 -22.83 9.89
CA PRO A 121 -5.58 -23.14 9.97
C PRO A 121 -4.80 -22.43 8.84
N LEU A 122 -4.89 -21.09 8.79
CA LEU A 122 -4.18 -20.25 7.83
C LEU A 122 -2.98 -19.60 8.51
N PRO A 123 -1.82 -19.55 7.85
CA PRO A 123 -0.68 -18.83 8.40
C PRO A 123 -0.99 -17.32 8.48
N ARG A 124 -0.77 -16.72 9.63
CA ARG A 124 -1.18 -15.33 9.94
C ARG A 124 -0.53 -14.29 9.02
N TRP A 125 0.68 -14.57 8.51
CA TRP A 125 1.33 -13.71 7.53
C TRP A 125 0.52 -13.60 6.22
N LEU A 126 -0.22 -14.65 5.85
CA LEU A 126 -1.04 -14.66 4.64
C LEU A 126 -2.24 -13.71 4.77
N ILE A 127 -2.82 -13.59 5.96
CA ILE A 127 -3.92 -12.66 6.25
C ILE A 127 -3.41 -11.21 6.12
N VAL A 128 -2.25 -10.92 6.73
CA VAL A 128 -1.62 -9.59 6.60
C VAL A 128 -1.25 -9.30 5.15
N ALA A 129 -0.66 -10.28 4.44
CA ALA A 129 -0.30 -10.11 3.03
C ALA A 129 -1.51 -9.82 2.14
N ALA A 130 -2.64 -10.52 2.36
CA ALA A 130 -3.88 -10.24 1.62
C ALA A 130 -4.43 -8.84 1.95
N ALA A 131 -4.40 -8.44 3.22
CA ALA A 131 -4.86 -7.12 3.66
C ALA A 131 -4.04 -5.99 3.02
N VAL A 132 -2.71 -6.06 3.10
CA VAL A 132 -1.83 -5.02 2.50
C VAL A 132 -1.88 -5.03 0.97
N ALA A 133 -2.05 -6.20 0.33
CA ALA A 133 -2.20 -6.28 -1.12
C ALA A 133 -3.47 -5.56 -1.58
N VAL A 134 -4.61 -5.81 -0.93
CA VAL A 134 -5.88 -5.15 -1.27
C VAL A 134 -5.82 -3.66 -0.97
N ALA A 135 -5.37 -3.27 0.23
CA ALA A 135 -5.26 -1.87 0.62
C ALA A 135 -4.28 -1.11 -0.30
N GLY A 136 -3.09 -1.68 -0.52
CA GLY A 136 -2.05 -1.07 -1.33
C GLY A 136 -2.45 -0.90 -2.79
N LEU A 137 -3.05 -1.94 -3.41
CA LEU A 137 -3.51 -1.86 -4.79
C LEU A 137 -4.68 -0.89 -4.95
N ALA A 138 -5.65 -0.92 -4.03
CA ALA A 138 -6.80 -0.02 -4.10
C ALA A 138 -6.39 1.45 -3.91
N SER A 139 -5.55 1.74 -2.91
CA SER A 139 -5.04 3.09 -2.67
C SER A 139 -4.14 3.58 -3.81
N ALA A 140 -3.22 2.75 -4.29
CA ALA A 140 -2.35 3.08 -5.42
C ALA A 140 -3.17 3.37 -6.68
N ALA A 141 -4.14 2.50 -7.03
CA ALA A 141 -4.99 2.70 -8.20
C ALA A 141 -5.77 4.03 -8.13
N LEU A 142 -6.36 4.33 -6.97
CA LEU A 142 -7.17 5.53 -6.81
C LEU A 142 -6.32 6.81 -6.81
N VAL A 143 -5.18 6.81 -6.08
CA VAL A 143 -4.32 8.00 -6.01
C VAL A 143 -3.56 8.22 -7.30
N VAL A 144 -3.08 7.16 -7.96
CA VAL A 144 -2.42 7.27 -9.28
C VAL A 144 -3.41 7.80 -10.33
N ALA A 145 -4.64 7.29 -10.35
CA ALA A 145 -5.68 7.81 -11.26
C ALA A 145 -5.98 9.30 -10.99
N SER A 146 -6.14 9.67 -9.71
CA SER A 146 -6.34 11.08 -9.31
C SER A 146 -5.17 11.96 -9.74
N THR A 147 -3.93 11.51 -9.50
CA THR A 147 -2.72 12.26 -9.87
C THR A 147 -2.59 12.40 -11.39
N ALA A 148 -2.85 11.33 -12.14
CA ALA A 148 -2.82 11.36 -13.60
C ALA A 148 -3.87 12.33 -14.16
N LEU A 149 -5.11 12.29 -13.66
CA LEU A 149 -6.15 13.23 -14.04
C LEU A 149 -5.80 14.67 -13.67
N CYS A 150 -5.27 14.89 -12.45
CA CYS A 150 -4.80 16.19 -12.00
C CYS A 150 -3.69 16.75 -12.92
N TRP A 151 -2.72 15.91 -13.27
CA TRP A 151 -1.62 16.27 -14.16
C TRP A 151 -2.09 16.67 -15.55
N VAL A 152 -2.96 15.85 -16.16
CA VAL A 152 -3.53 16.12 -17.48
C VAL A 152 -4.45 17.34 -17.45
N ALA A 153 -5.28 17.48 -16.41
CA ALA A 153 -6.18 18.62 -16.28
C ALA A 153 -5.46 19.95 -16.10
N GLY A 154 -4.32 19.95 -15.36
CA GLY A 154 -3.57 21.18 -15.07
C GLY A 154 -2.63 21.63 -16.18
N LEU A 155 -2.07 20.70 -16.96
CA LEU A 155 -1.02 20.98 -17.97
C LEU A 155 -1.52 20.81 -19.41
N GLY A 156 -2.68 20.19 -19.64
CA GLY A 156 -3.24 20.00 -20.98
C GLY A 156 -2.25 19.29 -21.92
N SER A 157 -1.88 19.95 -23.03
CA SER A 157 -0.92 19.42 -24.00
C SER A 157 0.51 19.27 -23.46
N ALA A 158 0.88 20.07 -22.46
CA ALA A 158 2.21 19.99 -21.82
C ALA A 158 2.31 18.82 -20.81
N ALA A 159 1.27 18.02 -20.62
CA ALA A 159 1.26 16.87 -19.71
C ALA A 159 2.17 15.70 -20.15
N VAL A 160 2.53 15.62 -21.42
CA VAL A 160 3.36 14.55 -21.98
C VAL A 160 4.83 14.84 -21.70
N THR A 161 5.28 14.53 -20.49
CA THR A 161 6.67 14.71 -20.06
C THR A 161 7.22 13.42 -19.45
N PRO A 162 8.55 13.17 -19.52
CA PRO A 162 9.17 12.03 -18.84
C PRO A 162 8.95 12.04 -17.34
N ASP A 163 8.76 13.23 -16.76
CA ASP A 163 8.54 13.41 -15.32
C ASP A 163 7.20 12.87 -14.86
N ALA A 164 6.18 12.83 -15.74
CA ALA A 164 4.88 12.26 -15.42
C ALA A 164 4.98 10.79 -14.92
N ALA A 165 5.79 9.97 -15.60
CA ALA A 165 6.00 8.58 -15.20
C ALA A 165 6.69 8.47 -13.83
N ARG A 166 7.68 9.32 -13.55
CA ARG A 166 8.35 9.38 -12.25
C ARG A 166 7.41 9.79 -11.13
N ILE A 167 6.58 10.81 -11.37
CA ILE A 167 5.57 11.28 -10.41
C ILE A 167 4.58 10.16 -10.09
N LEU A 168 4.02 9.49 -11.11
CA LEU A 168 3.08 8.39 -10.90
C LEU A 168 3.72 7.21 -10.18
N ALA A 169 4.98 6.88 -10.49
CA ALA A 169 5.72 5.82 -9.80
C ALA A 169 5.97 6.18 -8.32
N GLY A 170 6.38 7.42 -8.03
CA GLY A 170 6.57 7.92 -6.67
C GLY A 170 5.28 7.87 -5.85
N VAL A 171 4.17 8.33 -6.43
CA VAL A 171 2.85 8.31 -5.80
C VAL A 171 2.37 6.88 -5.55
N ALA A 172 2.54 5.96 -6.52
CA ALA A 172 2.21 4.55 -6.35
C ALA A 172 3.01 3.91 -5.21
N PHE A 173 4.32 4.17 -5.16
CA PHE A 173 5.20 3.71 -4.10
C PHE A 173 4.75 4.24 -2.72
N GLY A 174 4.49 5.54 -2.61
CA GLY A 174 4.00 6.17 -1.39
C GLY A 174 2.67 5.57 -0.91
N ALA A 175 1.72 5.35 -1.82
CA ALA A 175 0.44 4.73 -1.49
C ALA A 175 0.61 3.32 -0.91
N VAL A 176 1.54 2.53 -1.44
CA VAL A 176 1.88 1.21 -0.90
C VAL A 176 2.50 1.34 0.49
N VAL A 177 3.51 2.21 0.68
CA VAL A 177 4.17 2.41 1.98
C VAL A 177 3.16 2.81 3.06
N TYR A 178 2.31 3.83 2.79
CA TYR A 178 1.26 4.25 3.74
C TYR A 178 0.25 3.15 4.04
N SER A 179 -0.09 2.31 3.05
CA SER A 179 -1.01 1.19 3.28
C SER A 179 -0.42 0.15 4.21
N PHE A 180 0.88 -0.15 4.11
CA PHE A 180 1.56 -1.05 5.06
C PHE A 180 1.57 -0.46 6.48
N VAL A 181 1.87 0.83 6.61
CA VAL A 181 1.83 1.53 7.91
C VAL A 181 0.42 1.52 8.47
N ALA A 182 -0.61 1.77 7.66
CA ALA A 182 -2.01 1.78 8.07
C ALA A 182 -2.48 0.41 8.57
N VAL A 183 -2.14 -0.68 7.86
CA VAL A 183 -2.45 -2.05 8.26
C VAL A 183 -1.70 -2.43 9.54
N ALA A 184 -0.43 -2.05 9.69
CA ALA A 184 0.31 -2.25 10.92
C ALA A 184 -0.35 -1.51 12.09
N LEU A 185 -0.73 -0.25 11.90
CA LEU A 185 -1.38 0.57 12.93
C LEU A 185 -2.74 0.00 13.33
N SER A 186 -3.53 -0.54 12.39
CA SER A 186 -4.81 -1.19 12.68
C SER A 186 -4.66 -2.47 13.50
N SER A 187 -3.51 -3.17 13.38
CA SER A 187 -3.20 -4.32 14.22
C SER A 187 -2.77 -3.96 15.65
N LEU A 188 -2.36 -2.70 15.87
CA LEU A 188 -1.89 -2.19 17.16
C LEU A 188 -3.01 -1.58 18.01
N THR A 189 -3.98 -0.92 17.35
CA THR A 189 -5.02 -0.14 18.03
C THR A 189 -6.33 -0.11 17.24
N GLY A 190 -7.47 -0.15 17.96
CA GLY A 190 -8.78 0.02 17.35
C GLY A 190 -9.08 1.45 16.84
N ARG A 191 -8.24 2.44 17.20
CA ARG A 191 -8.37 3.84 16.72
C ARG A 191 -7.30 4.22 15.70
N ALA A 192 -6.88 3.25 14.90
CA ALA A 192 -5.77 3.38 13.96
C ALA A 192 -5.91 4.56 12.98
N LEU A 193 -7.12 4.81 12.47
CA LEU A 193 -7.37 5.93 11.55
C LEU A 193 -7.08 7.29 12.22
N ILE A 194 -7.57 7.50 13.44
CA ILE A 194 -7.39 8.77 14.16
C ILE A 194 -5.90 9.00 14.45
N ILE A 195 -5.22 7.97 14.95
CA ILE A 195 -3.78 8.05 15.25
C ILE A 195 -2.97 8.27 13.97
N GLY A 196 -3.31 7.57 12.88
CA GLY A 196 -2.66 7.75 11.59
C GLY A 196 -2.83 9.13 11.00
N LEU A 197 -4.04 9.70 11.05
CA LEU A 197 -4.30 11.07 10.60
C LEU A 197 -3.57 12.10 11.47
N LEU A 198 -3.56 11.91 12.79
CA LEU A 198 -2.82 12.76 13.71
C LEU A 198 -1.32 12.73 13.42
N TYR A 199 -0.75 11.54 13.16
CA TYR A 199 0.64 11.37 12.75
C TYR A 199 0.93 12.16 11.46
N VAL A 200 0.11 11.99 10.43
CA VAL A 200 0.33 12.69 9.14
C VAL A 200 0.25 14.21 9.33
N MET A 201 -0.77 14.70 10.04
CA MET A 201 -0.95 16.14 10.23
C MET A 201 0.18 16.77 11.07
N LEU A 202 0.59 16.13 12.16
CA LEU A 202 1.63 16.67 13.04
C LEU A 202 3.02 16.44 12.47
N TRP A 203 3.30 15.20 12.01
CA TRP A 203 4.66 14.82 11.59
C TRP A 203 4.97 15.32 10.19
N GLU A 204 4.14 15.01 9.22
CA GLU A 204 4.42 15.36 7.82
C GLU A 204 4.02 16.80 7.48
N GLY A 205 2.98 17.33 8.14
CA GLY A 205 2.55 18.72 7.90
C GLY A 205 3.43 19.75 8.57
N SER A 206 3.97 19.49 9.78
CA SER A 206 4.65 20.51 10.58
C SER A 206 6.05 20.11 11.01
N LEU A 207 6.26 18.96 11.66
CA LEU A 207 7.55 18.61 12.25
C LEU A 207 8.63 18.28 11.21
N ALA A 208 8.27 17.58 10.15
CA ALA A 208 9.22 17.23 9.09
C ALA A 208 9.75 18.45 8.34
N SER A 209 9.03 19.58 8.36
CA SER A 209 9.48 20.85 7.77
C SER A 209 10.41 21.62 8.70
N LEU A 210 10.30 21.47 10.03
CA LEU A 210 11.05 22.22 11.02
C LEU A 210 12.40 21.59 11.39
N LEU A 211 12.49 20.26 11.34
CA LEU A 211 13.68 19.51 11.79
C LEU A 211 14.33 18.77 10.62
N ALA A 212 15.50 19.21 10.19
CA ALA A 212 16.20 18.62 9.03
C ALA A 212 16.50 17.12 9.19
N GLY A 213 16.78 16.61 10.40
CA GLY A 213 17.08 15.22 10.66
C GLY A 213 15.85 14.28 10.62
N THR A 214 14.63 14.81 10.82
CA THR A 214 13.40 14.00 10.84
C THR A 214 12.82 13.76 9.45
N ARG A 215 13.32 14.46 8.42
CA ARG A 215 12.92 14.29 7.02
C ARG A 215 13.14 12.87 6.50
N LEU A 216 14.18 12.18 7.00
CA LEU A 216 14.46 10.78 6.65
C LEU A 216 13.34 9.79 7.06
N LEU A 217 12.48 10.17 7.99
CA LEU A 217 11.37 9.36 8.48
C LEU A 217 10.02 9.72 7.84
N SER A 218 9.99 10.69 6.92
CA SER A 218 8.77 11.13 6.25
C SER A 218 8.57 10.38 4.94
N VAL A 219 7.45 9.67 4.81
CA VAL A 219 7.08 8.95 3.57
C VAL A 219 6.89 9.93 2.42
N ARG A 220 6.39 11.14 2.69
CA ARG A 220 6.28 12.21 1.68
C ARG A 220 7.63 12.52 1.04
N GLN A 221 8.73 12.56 1.82
CA GLN A 221 10.07 12.81 1.28
C GLN A 221 10.52 11.70 0.32
N TYR A 222 10.16 10.45 0.58
CA TYR A 222 10.45 9.35 -0.35
C TYR A 222 9.73 9.53 -1.67
N VAL A 223 8.45 9.95 -1.62
CA VAL A 223 7.67 10.20 -2.84
C VAL A 223 8.26 11.36 -3.64
N LEU A 224 8.63 12.48 -2.98
CA LEU A 224 9.26 13.64 -3.62
C LEU A 224 10.59 13.27 -4.29
N ALA A 225 11.42 12.47 -3.61
CA ALA A 225 12.72 12.02 -4.14
C ALA A 225 12.57 11.15 -5.38
N ILE A 226 11.60 10.20 -5.38
CA ILE A 226 11.33 9.32 -6.53
C ILE A 226 10.70 10.12 -7.68
N ALA A 227 9.76 11.01 -7.36
CA ALA A 227 9.07 11.86 -8.33
C ALA A 227 9.99 12.92 -8.97
N GLY A 228 11.14 13.19 -8.37
CA GLY A 228 12.05 14.25 -8.83
C GLY A 228 11.48 15.65 -8.65
N ILE A 229 10.54 15.83 -7.73
CA ILE A 229 9.95 17.14 -7.43
C ILE A 229 10.86 17.84 -6.43
N SER A 230 11.54 18.91 -6.88
CA SER A 230 12.28 19.79 -6.00
C SER A 230 11.30 20.71 -5.29
N SER A 231 11.28 20.63 -3.96
CA SER A 231 10.46 21.52 -3.11
C SER A 231 11.09 22.91 -2.92
N ASP A 232 12.03 23.29 -3.79
CA ASP A 232 12.88 24.48 -3.67
C ASP A 232 12.25 25.78 -4.16
N ILE A 233 10.98 25.79 -4.54
CA ILE A 233 10.33 27.04 -4.93
C ILE A 233 9.90 27.80 -3.68
N ASP A 234 10.69 28.82 -3.34
CA ASP A 234 10.39 29.93 -2.43
C ASP A 234 10.13 29.64 -0.93
N ARG A 235 11.04 28.87 -0.28
CA ARG A 235 11.16 28.98 1.18
C ARG A 235 12.53 29.55 1.56
N PRO A 236 12.58 30.85 1.92
CA PRO A 236 13.84 31.55 2.29
C PRO A 236 14.52 31.01 3.56
N LEU A 237 13.90 30.08 4.29
CA LEU A 237 14.34 29.63 5.62
C LEU A 237 14.48 28.10 5.75
N GLY A 238 14.49 27.32 4.65
CA GLY A 238 14.71 25.88 4.71
C GLY A 238 15.96 25.48 3.93
N PRO A 239 16.79 24.52 4.42
CA PRO A 239 17.85 23.97 3.60
C PRO A 239 17.26 23.31 2.35
N ALA A 240 17.89 23.63 1.22
CA ALA A 240 17.50 23.24 -0.13
C ALA A 240 17.32 21.74 -0.31
N GLY A 241 16.30 21.39 -1.08
CA GLY A 241 16.15 20.09 -1.75
C GLY A 241 15.71 18.90 -0.91
N SER A 242 15.20 17.87 -1.58
CA SER A 242 15.11 16.55 -0.98
C SER A 242 16.53 16.11 -0.62
N THR A 243 16.86 16.05 0.67
CA THR A 243 18.17 15.59 1.16
C THR A 243 18.38 14.09 0.93
N VAL A 244 17.46 13.42 0.26
CA VAL A 244 17.44 11.98 0.03
C VAL A 244 17.39 11.71 -1.47
N ASP A 245 18.38 10.96 -1.96
CA ASP A 245 18.40 10.48 -3.33
C ASP A 245 17.33 9.38 -3.53
N ALA A 246 16.81 9.26 -4.76
CA ALA A 246 15.79 8.27 -5.09
C ALA A 246 16.13 6.82 -4.68
N PRO A 247 17.36 6.30 -4.86
CA PRO A 247 17.74 4.97 -4.38
C PRO A 247 17.63 4.84 -2.86
N THR A 248 18.08 5.84 -2.11
CA THR A 248 18.00 5.86 -0.64
C THR A 248 16.53 5.94 -0.18
N ALA A 249 15.70 6.73 -0.86
CA ALA A 249 14.28 6.82 -0.59
C ALA A 249 13.56 5.47 -0.79
N ILE A 250 13.88 4.75 -1.85
CA ILE A 250 13.35 3.40 -2.12
C ILE A 250 13.79 2.44 -1.01
N LEU A 251 15.06 2.46 -0.63
CA LEU A 251 15.59 1.58 0.42
C LEU A 251 14.91 1.84 1.77
N LEU A 252 14.79 3.10 2.17
CA LEU A 252 14.10 3.49 3.41
C LEU A 252 12.62 3.12 3.37
N GLY A 253 11.94 3.34 2.25
CA GLY A 253 10.54 2.94 2.08
C GLY A 253 10.34 1.43 2.15
N LEU A 254 11.24 0.64 1.55
CA LEU A 254 11.24 -0.82 1.67
C LEU A 254 11.48 -1.27 3.12
N LEU A 255 12.36 -0.59 3.85
CA LEU A 255 12.59 -0.87 5.28
C LEU A 255 11.32 -0.60 6.09
N VAL A 256 10.61 0.50 5.82
CA VAL A 256 9.32 0.80 6.46
C VAL A 256 8.27 -0.26 6.12
N ILE A 257 8.20 -0.73 4.88
CA ILE A 257 7.32 -1.82 4.44
C ILE A 257 7.59 -3.09 5.24
N VAL A 258 8.86 -3.52 5.30
CA VAL A 258 9.27 -4.74 6.00
C VAL A 258 8.99 -4.62 7.50
N ALA A 259 9.33 -3.49 8.12
CA ALA A 259 9.08 -3.25 9.53
C ALA A 259 7.58 -3.27 9.86
N SER A 260 6.77 -2.57 9.07
CA SER A 260 5.30 -2.52 9.22
C SER A 260 4.68 -3.91 9.06
N PHE A 261 5.11 -4.66 8.05
CA PHE A 261 4.65 -6.03 7.85
C PHE A 261 5.01 -6.96 9.01
N ALA A 262 6.26 -6.89 9.49
CA ALA A 262 6.72 -7.67 10.63
C ALA A 262 5.91 -7.34 11.90
N ILE A 263 5.69 -6.06 12.19
CA ILE A 263 4.88 -5.60 13.32
C ILE A 263 3.47 -6.18 13.25
N ALA A 264 2.80 -6.06 12.08
CA ALA A 264 1.45 -6.58 11.89
C ALA A 264 1.38 -8.10 12.11
N VAL A 265 2.34 -8.87 11.56
CA VAL A 265 2.39 -10.34 11.72
C VAL A 265 2.65 -10.74 13.17
N VAL A 266 3.59 -10.08 13.86
CA VAL A 266 3.92 -10.38 15.27
C VAL A 266 2.72 -10.10 16.17
N ARG A 267 2.03 -8.98 15.95
CA ARG A 267 0.83 -8.62 16.72
C ARG A 267 -0.31 -9.62 16.51
N LEU A 268 -0.58 -10.03 15.26
CA LEU A 268 -1.59 -11.06 15.00
C LEU A 268 -1.23 -12.42 15.64
N ARG A 269 0.06 -12.72 15.82
CA ARG A 269 0.49 -13.94 16.54
C ARG A 269 0.20 -13.86 18.04
N GLY A 270 0.25 -12.68 18.63
CA GLY A 270 -0.05 -12.44 20.05
C GLY A 270 -1.54 -12.41 20.41
N PHE A 271 -2.44 -12.34 19.42
CA PHE A 271 -3.89 -12.47 19.66
C PHE A 271 -4.21 -13.92 20.02
N GLN A 272 -4.17 -14.24 21.33
CA GLN A 272 -4.72 -15.47 21.88
C GLN A 272 -6.21 -15.24 22.07
N VAL A 273 -7.01 -16.19 21.61
CA VAL A 273 -8.43 -16.24 21.91
C VAL A 273 -8.53 -16.51 23.42
N THR A 274 -8.67 -15.47 24.22
CA THR A 274 -9.04 -15.64 25.62
C THR A 274 -10.52 -16.01 25.62
N GLU A 275 -10.80 -17.31 25.73
CA GLU A 275 -12.15 -17.77 26.06
C GLU A 275 -12.53 -17.09 27.38
N ARG A 276 -13.48 -16.17 27.30
CA ARG A 276 -14.21 -15.72 28.50
C ARG A 276 -15.09 -16.87 28.91
N THR A 277 -14.62 -17.65 29.88
CA THR A 277 -15.48 -18.47 30.75
C THR A 277 -16.42 -17.57 31.53
#